data_b125e70376a0ed559d049f5814e23856
#
_entry.id   b125e70376a0ed559d049f5814e23856
#
_cell.length_a   1.000
_cell.length_b   1.000
_cell.length_c   1.000
_cell.angle_alpha   90.00
_cell.angle_beta   90.00
_cell.angle_gamma   90.00
#
_symmetry.space_group_name_H-M   'P 1'
#
loop_
_entity.id
_entity.type
_entity.pdbx_description
1 polymer ?
#
loop_
_entity_poly.entity_id
_entity_poly.type
_entity_poly.pdbx_seq_one_letter_code
_entity_poly.pdbx_strand_id
1 'polypeptide(L)'
;VVCILGAWLVIRGQGILGMGAFTVGGLSCVLSYAIQYTKPFNEITGVVTELQTATAAADRVFNLLETENQSSDEGFPDLENVKGNIEIDNVYFSYVKSNPLIQGFSLSVKNGKRVAIVGPTGCGKTTLINLLMRFYDPDSGTISVDGKNVKEVTRRSLRLNYGMVLQDTWLKHGTVRENIAYGRP
;
A
#
# COMPACT_ATOMS: atom_id res chain seq x y z
N VAL A 1 -45.55 -11.11 -5.78
CA VAL A 1 -46.34 -12.19 -6.41
C VAL A 1 -47.17 -12.87 -5.37
N VAL A 2 -46.64 -13.43 -4.29
CA VAL A 2 -47.39 -14.19 -3.23
C VAL A 2 -48.54 -13.36 -2.62
N CYS A 3 -48.26 -12.11 -2.24
CA CYS A 3 -49.28 -11.20 -1.69
C CYS A 3 -50.45 -10.94 -2.66
N ILE A 4 -50.16 -10.73 -3.93
CA ILE A 4 -51.18 -10.41 -4.94
C ILE A 4 -52.07 -11.64 -5.21
N LEU A 5 -51.45 -12.82 -5.38
CA LEU A 5 -52.16 -14.04 -5.59
C LEU A 5 -52.97 -14.45 -4.32
N GLY A 6 -52.40 -14.28 -3.15
CA GLY A 6 -53.07 -14.58 -1.87
C GLY A 6 -54.28 -13.64 -1.65
N ALA A 7 -54.14 -12.34 -1.89
CA ALA A 7 -55.24 -11.40 -1.78
C ALA A 7 -56.35 -11.71 -2.77
N TRP A 8 -56.02 -12.07 -4.00
CA TRP A 8 -57.00 -12.45 -5.03
C TRP A 8 -57.81 -13.70 -4.64
N LEU A 9 -57.14 -14.73 -4.05
CA LEU A 9 -57.76 -15.94 -3.54
C LEU A 9 -58.70 -15.66 -2.36
N VAL A 10 -58.32 -14.79 -1.42
CA VAL A 10 -59.16 -14.36 -0.31
C VAL A 10 -60.42 -13.64 -0.81
N ILE A 11 -60.28 -12.73 -1.77
CA ILE A 11 -61.42 -11.98 -2.35
C ILE A 11 -62.37 -12.90 -3.07
N ARG A 12 -61.90 -13.91 -3.77
CA ARG A 12 -62.75 -14.88 -4.49
C ARG A 12 -63.35 -15.97 -3.62
N GLY A 13 -62.92 -16.08 -2.34
CA GLY A 13 -63.38 -17.12 -1.44
C GLY A 13 -63.01 -18.53 -1.92
N GLN A 14 -61.93 -18.66 -2.71
CA GLN A 14 -61.51 -19.94 -3.27
C GLN A 14 -60.42 -20.56 -2.38
N GLY A 15 -60.52 -21.88 -2.17
CA GLY A 15 -59.45 -22.64 -1.52
C GLY A 15 -58.39 -23.12 -2.50
N ILE A 16 -57.20 -23.40 -2.00
CA ILE A 16 -56.09 -24.00 -2.77
C ILE A 16 -56.04 -25.48 -2.41
N LEU A 17 -55.94 -26.39 -3.40
CA LEU A 17 -55.71 -27.82 -3.23
C LEU A 17 -56.71 -28.55 -2.31
N GLY A 18 -58.03 -28.19 -2.39
CA GLY A 18 -59.03 -28.87 -1.61
C GLY A 18 -59.13 -28.45 -0.14
N MET A 19 -58.36 -27.48 0.30
CA MET A 19 -58.51 -26.82 1.60
C MET A 19 -59.62 -25.78 1.51
N GLY A 20 -60.40 -25.59 2.58
CA GLY A 20 -61.50 -24.63 2.63
C GLY A 20 -61.09 -23.21 2.26
N ALA A 21 -62.04 -22.27 2.22
CA ALA A 21 -61.82 -20.89 1.78
C ALA A 21 -60.57 -20.24 2.43
N PHE A 22 -59.70 -19.65 1.61
CA PHE A 22 -58.48 -18.99 2.08
C PHE A 22 -58.82 -17.72 2.85
N THR A 23 -58.41 -17.61 4.07
CA THR A 23 -58.74 -16.47 4.95
C THR A 23 -57.59 -15.49 5.03
N VAL A 24 -57.85 -14.25 5.49
CA VAL A 24 -56.84 -13.22 5.72
C VAL A 24 -55.78 -13.71 6.71
N GLY A 25 -56.21 -14.45 7.77
CA GLY A 25 -55.28 -15.08 8.72
C GLY A 25 -54.38 -16.13 8.08
N GLY A 26 -54.91 -16.95 7.17
CA GLY A 26 -54.13 -17.91 6.37
C GLY A 26 -53.10 -17.20 5.48
N LEU A 27 -53.46 -16.08 4.84
CA LEU A 27 -52.53 -15.28 4.05
C LEU A 27 -51.39 -14.73 4.90
N SER A 28 -51.70 -14.18 6.08
CA SER A 28 -50.67 -13.70 7.03
C SER A 28 -49.71 -14.78 7.48
N CYS A 29 -50.22 -15.98 7.75
CA CYS A 29 -49.38 -17.14 8.10
C CYS A 29 -48.42 -17.52 6.95
N VAL A 30 -48.94 -17.63 5.72
CA VAL A 30 -48.12 -17.97 4.55
C VAL A 30 -47.03 -16.92 4.32
N LEU A 31 -47.33 -15.62 4.45
CA LEU A 31 -46.37 -14.56 4.34
C LEU A 31 -45.28 -14.61 5.40
N SER A 32 -45.70 -14.89 6.67
CA SER A 32 -44.76 -15.07 7.78
C SER A 32 -43.82 -16.24 7.54
N TYR A 33 -44.33 -17.38 7.12
CA TYR A 33 -43.51 -18.54 6.77
C TYR A 33 -42.61 -18.29 5.56
N ALA A 34 -43.06 -17.57 4.53
CA ALA A 34 -42.24 -17.20 3.39
C ALA A 34 -41.07 -16.33 3.80
N ILE A 35 -41.28 -15.36 4.70
CA ILE A 35 -40.20 -14.50 5.24
C ILE A 35 -39.23 -15.33 6.08
N GLN A 36 -39.73 -16.17 6.97
CA GLN A 36 -38.91 -17.05 7.79
C GLN A 36 -38.09 -18.04 6.95
N TYR A 37 -38.65 -18.55 5.86
CA TYR A 37 -37.94 -19.43 4.95
C TYR A 37 -36.82 -18.73 4.17
N THR A 38 -37.01 -17.47 3.79
CA THR A 38 -36.00 -16.72 3.06
C THR A 38 -34.90 -16.16 3.94
N LYS A 39 -35.11 -15.98 5.24
CA LYS A 39 -34.16 -15.42 6.20
C LYS A 39 -32.81 -16.16 6.20
N PRO A 40 -32.77 -17.51 6.35
CA PRO A 40 -31.48 -18.23 6.36
C PRO A 40 -30.70 -18.08 5.07
N PHE A 41 -31.33 -17.95 3.90
CA PHE A 41 -30.65 -17.76 2.65
C PHE A 41 -29.96 -16.38 2.57
N ASN A 42 -30.61 -15.34 3.09
CA ASN A 42 -30.03 -14.02 3.19
C ASN A 42 -28.84 -13.98 4.17
N GLU A 43 -28.96 -14.69 5.31
CA GLU A 43 -27.88 -14.82 6.29
C GLU A 43 -26.68 -15.55 5.69
N ILE A 44 -26.88 -16.66 4.98
CA ILE A 44 -25.81 -17.39 4.29
C ILE A 44 -25.12 -16.47 3.25
N THR A 45 -25.88 -15.72 2.47
CA THR A 45 -25.32 -14.78 1.49
C THR A 45 -24.47 -13.71 2.18
N GLY A 46 -24.93 -13.18 3.32
CA GLY A 46 -24.14 -12.24 4.14
C GLY A 46 -22.82 -12.85 4.61
N VAL A 47 -22.85 -14.05 5.17
CA VAL A 47 -21.65 -14.76 5.65
C VAL A 47 -20.67 -15.04 4.52
N VAL A 48 -21.15 -15.43 3.33
CA VAL A 48 -20.27 -15.64 2.16
C VAL A 48 -19.55 -14.35 1.77
N THR A 49 -20.24 -13.21 1.78
CA THR A 49 -19.64 -11.90 1.48
C THR A 49 -18.59 -11.50 2.52
N GLU A 50 -18.89 -11.71 3.81
CA GLU A 50 -17.94 -11.48 4.90
C GLU A 50 -16.70 -12.38 4.77
N LEU A 51 -16.88 -13.65 4.43
CA LEU A 51 -15.78 -14.59 4.22
C LEU A 51 -14.88 -14.14 3.05
N GLN A 52 -15.47 -13.70 1.93
CA GLN A 52 -14.70 -13.16 0.80
C GLN A 52 -13.88 -11.95 1.21
N THR A 53 -14.47 -11.04 1.98
CA THR A 53 -13.77 -9.85 2.49
C THR A 53 -12.62 -10.23 3.44
N ALA A 54 -12.88 -11.18 4.34
CA ALA A 54 -11.86 -11.68 5.26
C ALA A 54 -10.71 -12.37 4.53
N THR A 55 -11.01 -13.19 3.52
CA THR A 55 -9.99 -13.85 2.69
C THR A 55 -9.13 -12.82 1.93
N ALA A 56 -9.75 -11.81 1.32
CA ALA A 56 -9.01 -10.76 0.63
C ALA A 56 -8.13 -9.92 1.58
N ALA A 57 -8.56 -9.72 2.82
CA ALA A 57 -7.74 -9.08 3.83
C ALA A 57 -6.58 -9.98 4.28
N ALA A 58 -6.82 -11.28 4.47
CA ALA A 58 -5.80 -12.26 4.82
C ALA A 58 -4.71 -12.35 3.74
N ASP A 59 -5.09 -12.41 2.47
CA ASP A 59 -4.15 -12.43 1.34
C ASP A 59 -3.19 -11.23 1.38
N ARG A 60 -3.69 -10.03 1.69
CA ARG A 60 -2.83 -8.85 1.80
C ARG A 60 -1.83 -8.96 2.95
N VAL A 61 -2.25 -9.51 4.08
CA VAL A 61 -1.37 -9.73 5.24
C VAL A 61 -0.32 -10.79 4.92
N PHE A 62 -0.71 -11.92 4.34
CA PHE A 62 0.23 -12.97 3.96
C PHE A 62 1.21 -12.51 2.90
N ASN A 63 0.76 -11.81 1.87
CA ASN A 63 1.65 -11.22 0.86
C ASN A 63 2.70 -10.28 1.49
N LEU A 64 2.32 -9.51 2.52
CA LEU A 64 3.27 -8.67 3.23
C LEU A 64 4.28 -9.50 4.05
N LEU A 65 3.81 -10.55 4.74
CA LEU A 65 4.65 -11.43 5.55
C LEU A 65 5.62 -12.28 4.70
N GLU A 66 5.19 -12.66 3.50
CA GLU A 66 5.99 -13.45 2.56
C GLU A 66 6.92 -12.57 1.69
N THR A 67 6.80 -11.25 1.77
CA THR A 67 7.70 -10.35 1.05
C THR A 67 9.12 -10.56 1.53
N GLU A 68 10.04 -10.75 0.59
CA GLU A 68 11.46 -10.95 0.89
C GLU A 68 12.02 -9.76 1.68
N ASN A 69 12.76 -10.06 2.72
CA ASN A 69 13.44 -9.05 3.51
C ASN A 69 14.53 -8.37 2.68
N GLN A 70 14.77 -7.11 2.97
CA GLN A 70 15.88 -6.37 2.37
C GLN A 70 17.20 -7.11 2.64
N SER A 71 18.12 -7.14 1.66
CA SER A 71 19.44 -7.74 1.80
C SER A 71 20.14 -7.24 3.06
N SER A 72 20.73 -8.15 3.86
CA SER A 72 21.50 -7.77 5.04
C SER A 72 22.72 -6.94 4.67
N ASP A 73 23.04 -5.97 5.49
CA ASP A 73 24.28 -5.20 5.45
C ASP A 73 25.19 -5.50 6.68
N GLU A 74 24.92 -6.64 7.35
CA GLU A 74 25.80 -7.15 8.41
C GLU A 74 27.21 -7.43 7.89
N GLY A 75 28.20 -6.95 8.62
CA GLY A 75 29.59 -7.09 8.24
C GLY A 75 30.12 -5.98 7.32
N PHE A 76 29.27 -5.08 6.84
CA PHE A 76 29.76 -3.90 6.14
C PHE A 76 30.27 -2.84 7.12
N PRO A 77 31.35 -2.11 6.75
CA PRO A 77 31.86 -1.02 7.56
C PRO A 77 30.87 0.16 7.61
N ASP A 78 30.93 0.90 8.69
CA ASP A 78 30.22 2.17 8.79
C ASP A 78 30.91 3.26 7.96
N LEU A 79 30.10 4.17 7.44
CA LEU A 79 30.54 5.34 6.72
C LEU A 79 30.84 6.46 7.72
N GLU A 80 32.13 6.61 8.07
CA GLU A 80 32.60 7.60 9.05
C GLU A 80 33.36 8.75 8.39
N ASN A 81 33.41 9.89 9.09
CA ASN A 81 34.18 11.09 8.69
C ASN A 81 33.86 11.61 7.29
N VAL A 82 32.57 11.64 6.93
CA VAL A 82 32.08 12.00 5.61
C VAL A 82 32.36 13.48 5.31
N LYS A 83 33.06 13.72 4.20
CA LYS A 83 33.29 15.08 3.64
C LYS A 83 32.16 15.52 2.73
N GLY A 84 31.49 14.56 2.07
CA GLY A 84 30.33 14.80 1.22
C GLY A 84 30.67 14.94 -0.29
N ASN A 85 31.71 14.28 -0.76
CA ASN A 85 31.92 14.12 -2.20
C ASN A 85 31.04 12.96 -2.68
N ILE A 86 30.24 13.19 -3.71
CA ILE A 86 29.35 12.20 -4.29
C ILE A 86 29.76 11.93 -5.73
N GLU A 87 29.89 10.67 -6.07
CA GLU A 87 30.14 10.23 -7.43
C GLU A 87 29.11 9.21 -7.85
N ILE A 88 28.47 9.44 -8.97
CA ILE A 88 27.53 8.56 -9.65
C ILE A 88 28.15 8.23 -10.98
N ASP A 89 28.37 6.96 -11.26
CA ASP A 89 29.02 6.52 -12.49
C ASP A 89 28.14 5.51 -13.22
N ASN A 90 27.73 5.91 -14.43
CA ASN A 90 27.00 5.11 -15.39
C ASN A 90 25.81 4.32 -14.79
N VAL A 91 25.01 4.98 -13.97
CA VAL A 91 23.90 4.37 -13.24
C VAL A 91 22.70 4.13 -14.14
N TYR A 92 22.18 2.90 -14.09
CA TYR A 92 20.90 2.50 -14.67
C TYR A 92 19.97 2.08 -13.56
N PHE A 93 18.71 2.44 -13.70
CA PHE A 93 17.68 2.03 -12.74
C PHE A 93 16.28 2.02 -13.35
N SER A 94 15.50 1.02 -12.97
CA SER A 94 14.08 0.90 -13.31
C SER A 94 13.30 0.31 -12.14
N TYR A 95 12.12 0.86 -11.83
CA TYR A 95 11.19 0.21 -10.89
C TYR A 95 10.56 -1.05 -11.48
N VAL A 96 10.35 -1.04 -12.78
CA VAL A 96 9.85 -2.18 -13.56
C VAL A 96 10.80 -2.37 -14.72
N LYS A 97 11.36 -3.57 -14.86
CA LYS A 97 12.40 -3.89 -15.87
C LYS A 97 12.01 -3.54 -17.31
N SER A 98 10.70 -3.54 -17.62
CA SER A 98 10.19 -3.16 -18.93
C SER A 98 10.15 -1.65 -19.19
N ASN A 99 10.37 -0.81 -18.16
CA ASN A 99 10.28 0.64 -18.27
C ASN A 99 11.50 1.31 -17.61
N PRO A 100 12.62 1.42 -18.33
CA PRO A 100 13.84 2.02 -17.80
C PRO A 100 13.63 3.53 -17.51
N LEU A 101 13.99 3.96 -16.29
CA LEU A 101 13.79 5.33 -15.83
C LEU A 101 15.08 6.15 -15.86
N ILE A 102 16.17 5.57 -15.37
CA ILE A 102 17.50 6.20 -15.39
C ILE A 102 18.39 5.36 -16.29
N GLN A 103 19.08 6.00 -17.23
CA GLN A 103 19.89 5.31 -18.25
C GLN A 103 21.24 5.99 -18.38
N GLY A 104 22.30 5.34 -17.89
CA GLY A 104 23.67 5.80 -18.03
C GLY A 104 23.93 7.16 -17.34
N PHE A 105 23.30 7.43 -16.21
CA PHE A 105 23.45 8.70 -15.52
C PHE A 105 24.77 8.77 -14.75
N SER A 106 25.55 9.83 -15.01
CA SER A 106 26.80 10.10 -14.31
C SER A 106 26.83 11.54 -13.79
N LEU A 107 27.30 11.71 -12.56
CA LEU A 107 27.39 13.00 -11.89
C LEU A 107 28.49 12.96 -10.84
N SER A 108 29.35 13.98 -10.80
CA SER A 108 30.33 14.18 -9.73
C SER A 108 30.05 15.49 -9.01
N VAL A 109 29.87 15.42 -7.69
CA VAL A 109 29.59 16.56 -6.82
C VAL A 109 30.63 16.63 -5.72
N LYS A 110 31.42 17.71 -5.71
CA LYS A 110 32.40 17.95 -4.64
C LYS A 110 31.74 18.58 -3.41
N ASN A 111 32.32 18.32 -2.26
CA ASN A 111 31.93 18.92 -0.99
C ASN A 111 31.66 20.44 -1.11
N GLY A 112 30.63 20.92 -0.44
CA GLY A 112 30.23 22.33 -0.39
C GLY A 112 29.56 22.86 -1.68
N LYS A 113 29.40 22.04 -2.72
CA LYS A 113 28.70 22.44 -3.94
C LYS A 113 27.19 22.24 -3.81
N ARG A 114 26.45 23.13 -4.48
CA ARG A 114 24.99 23.02 -4.64
C ARG A 114 24.68 22.54 -6.06
N VAL A 115 23.81 21.56 -6.16
CA VAL A 115 23.37 20.99 -7.45
C VAL A 115 21.86 21.08 -7.52
N ALA A 116 21.34 21.58 -8.63
CA ALA A 116 19.92 21.57 -8.94
C ALA A 116 19.64 20.47 -9.97
N ILE A 117 18.71 19.58 -9.63
CA ILE A 117 18.21 18.54 -10.54
C ILE A 117 16.89 19.04 -11.11
N VAL A 118 16.88 19.36 -12.40
CA VAL A 118 15.72 19.91 -13.11
C VAL A 118 15.23 18.95 -14.17
N GLY A 119 13.93 18.96 -14.42
CA GLY A 119 13.31 18.11 -15.43
C GLY A 119 11.80 18.00 -15.24
N PRO A 120 11.06 17.46 -16.23
CA PRO A 120 9.62 17.30 -16.16
C PRO A 120 9.21 16.33 -15.04
N THR A 121 7.92 16.32 -14.71
CA THR A 121 7.38 15.35 -13.75
C THR A 121 7.58 13.92 -14.27
N GLY A 122 8.01 13.01 -13.38
CA GLY A 122 8.25 11.61 -13.75
C GLY A 122 9.64 11.30 -14.34
N CYS A 123 10.53 12.29 -14.56
CA CYS A 123 11.87 12.04 -15.13
C CYS A 123 12.89 11.42 -14.16
N GLY A 124 12.49 11.03 -12.94
CA GLY A 124 13.37 10.33 -11.99
C GLY A 124 14.10 11.21 -10.96
N LYS A 125 13.73 12.48 -10.76
CA LYS A 125 14.38 13.37 -9.76
C LYS A 125 14.36 12.78 -8.35
N THR A 126 13.19 12.38 -7.87
CA THR A 126 13.02 11.75 -6.55
C THR A 126 13.69 10.38 -6.50
N THR A 127 13.67 9.66 -7.62
CA THR A 127 14.31 8.34 -7.72
C THR A 127 15.83 8.46 -7.52
N LEU A 128 16.45 9.48 -8.07
CA LEU A 128 17.89 9.71 -7.87
C LEU A 128 18.23 9.95 -6.39
N ILE A 129 17.38 10.70 -5.65
CA ILE A 129 17.54 10.90 -4.21
C ILE A 129 17.39 9.58 -3.47
N ASN A 130 16.39 8.77 -3.86
CA ASN A 130 16.17 7.45 -3.27
C ASN A 130 17.36 6.49 -3.50
N LEU A 131 17.99 6.55 -4.65
CA LEU A 131 19.21 5.78 -4.94
C LEU A 131 20.40 6.26 -4.09
N LEU A 132 20.60 7.57 -3.93
CA LEU A 132 21.63 8.14 -3.09
C LEU A 132 21.50 7.70 -1.62
N MET A 133 20.28 7.64 -1.11
CA MET A 133 20.00 7.16 0.26
C MET A 133 19.91 5.63 0.36
N ARG A 134 20.13 4.92 -0.74
CA ARG A 134 20.04 3.47 -0.83
C ARG A 134 18.69 2.93 -0.32
N PHE A 135 17.57 3.59 -0.71
CA PHE A 135 16.23 2.98 -0.61
C PHE A 135 16.02 1.93 -1.70
N TYR A 136 16.72 2.09 -2.82
CA TYR A 136 16.84 1.13 -3.90
C TYR A 136 18.29 1.00 -4.29
N ASP A 137 18.70 -0.18 -4.72
CA ASP A 137 20.00 -0.39 -5.34
C ASP A 137 19.89 -0.19 -6.86
N PRO A 138 20.88 0.43 -7.53
CA PRO A 138 20.87 0.57 -8.97
C PRO A 138 20.98 -0.79 -9.68
N ASP A 139 20.34 -0.93 -10.85
CA ASP A 139 20.42 -2.13 -11.70
C ASP A 139 21.86 -2.35 -12.18
N SER A 140 22.54 -1.27 -12.57
CA SER A 140 23.97 -1.26 -12.91
C SER A 140 24.58 0.10 -12.66
N GLY A 141 25.91 0.19 -12.73
CA GLY A 141 26.67 1.38 -12.36
C GLY A 141 26.95 1.44 -10.86
N THR A 142 27.60 2.51 -10.43
CA THR A 142 28.04 2.70 -9.05
C THR A 142 27.67 4.08 -8.51
N ILE A 143 27.35 4.12 -7.22
CA ILE A 143 27.16 5.35 -6.46
C ILE A 143 28.14 5.30 -5.30
N SER A 144 28.95 6.31 -5.14
CA SER A 144 29.94 6.39 -4.06
C SER A 144 29.85 7.71 -3.31
N VAL A 145 30.16 7.63 -2.01
CA VAL A 145 30.31 8.79 -1.12
C VAL A 145 31.72 8.77 -0.57
N ASP A 146 32.47 9.85 -0.83
CA ASP A 146 33.91 9.95 -0.48
C ASP A 146 34.73 8.73 -0.93
N GLY A 147 34.44 8.19 -2.12
CA GLY A 147 35.11 7.06 -2.73
C GLY A 147 34.67 5.69 -2.20
N LYS A 148 33.74 5.62 -1.23
CA LYS A 148 33.16 4.36 -0.74
C LYS A 148 31.84 4.07 -1.45
N ASN A 149 31.72 2.89 -2.03
CA ASN A 149 30.48 2.46 -2.68
C ASN A 149 29.35 2.34 -1.64
N VAL A 150 28.19 2.96 -1.93
CA VAL A 150 27.03 2.92 -1.02
C VAL A 150 26.48 1.51 -0.79
N LYS A 151 26.78 0.56 -1.67
CA LYS A 151 26.41 -0.87 -1.50
C LYS A 151 27.30 -1.62 -0.48
N GLU A 152 28.49 -1.09 -0.18
CA GLU A 152 29.50 -1.73 0.66
C GLU A 152 29.62 -1.10 2.04
N VAL A 153 28.69 -0.26 2.42
CA VAL A 153 28.60 0.37 3.75
C VAL A 153 27.25 0.07 4.37
N THR A 154 27.15 0.20 5.70
CA THR A 154 25.86 0.01 6.36
C THR A 154 24.87 1.11 5.96
N ARG A 155 23.61 0.73 5.68
CA ARG A 155 22.54 1.71 5.32
C ARG A 155 22.31 2.72 6.44
N ARG A 156 22.47 2.28 7.68
CA ARG A 156 22.32 3.13 8.85
C ARG A 156 23.35 4.26 8.84
N SER A 157 24.65 3.95 8.70
CA SER A 157 25.70 4.95 8.68
C SER A 157 25.59 5.87 7.47
N LEU A 158 25.23 5.33 6.29
CA LEU A 158 24.99 6.11 5.10
C LEU A 158 23.88 7.14 5.33
N ARG A 159 22.71 6.71 5.80
CA ARG A 159 21.54 7.59 5.99
C ARG A 159 21.71 8.62 7.10
N LEU A 160 22.50 8.34 8.12
CA LEU A 160 22.82 9.31 9.17
C LEU A 160 23.60 10.53 8.67
N ASN A 161 24.27 10.39 7.52
CA ASN A 161 25.01 11.48 6.87
C ASN A 161 24.15 12.32 5.91
N TYR A 162 22.88 11.97 5.71
CA TYR A 162 21.95 12.73 4.86
C TYR A 162 20.90 13.46 5.71
N GLY A 163 20.62 14.70 5.35
CA GLY A 163 19.44 15.44 5.78
C GLY A 163 18.44 15.53 4.64
N MET A 164 17.30 14.87 4.75
CA MET A 164 16.27 14.89 3.71
C MET A 164 15.14 15.85 4.10
N VAL A 165 14.81 16.78 3.20
CA VAL A 165 13.61 17.62 3.31
C VAL A 165 12.59 17.09 2.32
N LEU A 166 11.47 16.59 2.85
CA LEU A 166 10.37 16.07 2.05
C LEU A 166 9.51 17.20 1.50
N GLN A 167 8.80 16.91 0.42
CA GLN A 167 7.86 17.85 -0.20
C GLN A 167 6.64 18.09 0.70
N ASP A 168 6.14 17.03 1.35
CA ASP A 168 5.08 17.11 2.35
C ASP A 168 5.70 17.19 3.74
N THR A 169 5.46 18.29 4.44
CA THR A 169 5.91 18.48 5.83
C THR A 169 4.83 17.99 6.80
N TRP A 170 5.23 17.12 7.71
CA TRP A 170 4.37 16.68 8.80
C TRP A 170 4.80 17.32 10.12
N LEU A 171 3.85 17.91 10.82
CA LEU A 171 4.09 18.51 12.13
C LEU A 171 3.40 17.69 13.22
N LYS A 172 4.16 17.27 14.22
CA LYS A 172 3.64 16.63 15.42
C LYS A 172 3.01 17.70 16.32
N HIS A 173 1.91 17.36 16.97
CA HIS A 173 1.34 18.20 18.04
C HIS A 173 2.37 18.39 19.16
N GLY A 174 2.75 19.62 19.41
CA GLY A 174 3.79 19.98 20.37
C GLY A 174 4.43 21.33 20.07
N THR A 175 5.51 21.63 20.73
CA THR A 175 6.25 22.89 20.55
C THR A 175 7.09 22.88 19.26
N VAL A 176 7.46 24.06 18.77
CA VAL A 176 8.40 24.21 17.64
C VAL A 176 9.72 23.50 17.93
N ARG A 177 10.21 23.59 19.17
CA ARG A 177 11.45 22.93 19.60
C ARG A 177 11.36 21.41 19.45
N GLU A 178 10.27 20.79 19.90
CA GLU A 178 10.05 19.34 19.78
C GLU A 178 9.95 18.88 18.33
N ASN A 179 9.35 19.70 17.47
CA ASN A 179 9.29 19.41 16.04
C ASN A 179 10.66 19.50 15.36
N ILE A 180 11.49 20.48 15.73
CA ILE A 180 12.86 20.61 15.21
C ILE A 180 13.76 19.48 15.74
N ALA A 181 13.64 19.14 17.02
CA ALA A 181 14.45 18.11 17.68
C ALA A 181 13.88 16.70 17.56
N TYR A 182 12.90 16.46 16.68
CA TYR A 182 12.17 15.19 16.59
C TYR A 182 13.05 13.94 16.50
N GLY A 183 14.19 14.03 15.83
CA GLY A 183 15.15 12.93 15.71
C GLY A 183 16.17 12.83 16.87
N ARG A 184 16.18 13.78 17.78
CA ARG A 184 17.10 13.86 18.95
C ARG A 184 16.37 14.49 20.12
N PRO A 185 15.44 13.76 20.78
CA PRO A 185 14.69 14.28 21.93
C PRO A 185 15.57 14.56 23.14
#